data_d4a9aaab1917fb00d04ccdf60cc4bfc3
#
_entry.id   d4a9aaab1917fb00d04ccdf60cc4bfc3
#
_cell.length_a   1.000
_cell.length_b   1.000
_cell.length_c   1.000
_cell.angle_alpha   90.00
_cell.angle_beta   90.00
_cell.angle_gamma   90.00
#
_symmetry.space_group_name_H-M   'P 1'
#
loop_
_entity.id
_entity.type
_entity.pdbx_description
1 polymer ?
#
loop_
_entity_poly.entity_id
_entity_poly.type
_entity_poly.pdbx_seq_one_letter_code
_entity_poly.pdbx_strand_id
1 'polypeptide(L)'
;MRLLAFSIIGITSLLLIACKPNTRSDVKVSEIIKAGEQAPYADPGQKNFGGFQRRDTTGKAQAPRPKFQMPEVKTVHFNDLIMSDPFIYPHGETQTYYLTCSGGWMYKSSDLEMWTGPYAIIDIKGLWLERAGFAAAAEIHKIGDKYYYAGTWSDHSELIEQVPRRYNVPHNQTYLLRADNPEGPYTSFAIEPGYDYQPHDWDCIDGTLYEENGKIYMIFVHEWTQIIDGTMDYIELAPDLSYTVSEKPITMFRATEAPWVTEMNASGEATFGLKMPGWVTDGPQMFRTQTGKLGMLWSSWGKERYAQGIAYSESGTIAGPWVQEEEAFMANNSGHGMLFKTFEGKLIFVVHHASENGPRKPQYWNVDDSGDKLVLGTQINI
;
A
#
# COMPACT_ATOMS: atom_id res chain seq x y z
N MET A 1 -31.71 32.75 -65.52
CA MET A 1 -31.46 34.16 -65.17
C MET A 1 -30.81 34.23 -63.80
N ARG A 2 -29.67 34.77 -63.85
CA ARG A 2 -28.56 35.00 -62.89
C ARG A 2 -28.82 34.86 -61.35
N LEU A 3 -28.00 34.00 -60.74
CA LEU A 3 -27.60 33.97 -59.34
C LEU A 3 -26.98 35.31 -58.92
N LEU A 4 -27.15 35.61 -57.63
CA LEU A 4 -26.21 36.40 -56.83
C LEU A 4 -26.09 35.76 -55.44
N ALA A 5 -24.88 35.29 -55.14
CA ALA A 5 -24.45 34.78 -53.86
C ALA A 5 -24.01 35.95 -52.97
N PHE A 6 -24.38 35.95 -51.69
CA PHE A 6 -23.75 36.78 -50.70
C PHE A 6 -23.13 35.86 -49.64
N SER A 7 -21.81 35.88 -49.57
CA SER A 7 -21.03 35.31 -48.48
C SER A 7 -21.10 36.24 -47.26
N ILE A 8 -21.50 35.69 -46.12
CA ILE A 8 -21.31 36.33 -44.84
C ILE A 8 -20.25 35.51 -44.08
N ILE A 9 -19.08 36.12 -43.93
CA ILE A 9 -18.00 35.60 -43.05
C ILE A 9 -18.36 36.02 -41.64
N GLY A 10 -18.79 35.04 -40.82
CA GLY A 10 -18.95 35.20 -39.38
C GLY A 10 -17.68 34.75 -38.68
N ILE A 11 -16.93 35.69 -38.14
CA ILE A 11 -15.79 35.42 -37.25
C ILE A 11 -16.37 35.11 -35.89
N THR A 12 -16.45 33.84 -35.53
CA THR A 12 -16.70 33.41 -34.17
C THR A 12 -15.35 33.32 -33.44
N SER A 13 -15.08 34.34 -32.64
CA SER A 13 -13.97 34.30 -31.68
C SER A 13 -14.26 33.24 -30.63
N LEU A 14 -13.61 32.07 -30.72
CA LEU A 14 -13.56 31.12 -29.65
C LEU A 14 -12.66 31.72 -28.56
N LEU A 15 -13.26 32.17 -27.44
CA LEU A 15 -12.54 32.37 -26.21
C LEU A 15 -12.17 30.98 -25.65
N LEU A 16 -10.95 30.57 -25.92
CA LEU A 16 -10.28 29.50 -25.15
C LEU A 16 -10.03 30.05 -23.74
N ILE A 17 -10.94 29.75 -22.81
CA ILE A 17 -10.64 29.85 -21.39
C ILE A 17 -9.66 28.69 -21.12
N ALA A 18 -8.36 29.02 -21.17
CA ALA A 18 -7.35 28.14 -20.65
C ALA A 18 -7.54 28.08 -19.14
N CYS A 19 -8.13 27.00 -18.65
CA CYS A 19 -7.98 26.59 -17.25
C CYS A 19 -6.48 26.42 -17.01
N LYS A 20 -5.88 27.35 -16.29
CA LYS A 20 -4.53 27.15 -15.74
C LYS A 20 -4.62 25.99 -14.77
N PRO A 21 -3.80 24.94 -14.91
CA PRO A 21 -3.64 23.97 -13.85
C PRO A 21 -3.16 24.73 -12.63
N ASN A 22 -3.73 24.43 -11.48
CA ASN A 22 -3.37 24.98 -10.19
C ASN A 22 -1.98 24.47 -9.86
N THR A 23 -0.95 25.22 -10.27
CA THR A 23 0.45 24.90 -10.00
C THR A 23 0.72 25.19 -8.54
N ARG A 24 0.49 24.20 -7.68
CA ARG A 24 1.17 24.14 -6.40
C ARG A 24 2.65 23.97 -6.70
N SER A 25 3.38 25.06 -6.40
CA SER A 25 4.83 25.24 -6.47
C SER A 25 5.58 24.20 -7.30
N ASP A 26 5.99 24.58 -8.50
CA ASP A 26 7.03 23.93 -9.28
C ASP A 26 8.36 23.90 -8.51
N VAL A 27 8.44 23.16 -7.42
CA VAL A 27 9.72 22.72 -6.88
C VAL A 27 10.18 21.67 -7.87
N LYS A 28 11.05 22.09 -8.79
CA LYS A 28 11.57 21.18 -9.80
C LYS A 28 12.22 20.01 -9.09
N VAL A 29 11.89 18.78 -9.47
CA VAL A 29 12.54 17.55 -8.98
C VAL A 29 14.06 17.70 -9.01
N SER A 30 14.62 18.41 -10.00
CA SER A 30 16.04 18.78 -10.09
C SER A 30 16.55 19.69 -8.94
N GLU A 31 15.70 20.47 -8.28
CA GLU A 31 16.10 21.30 -7.14
C GLU A 31 16.04 20.53 -5.83
N ILE A 32 15.11 19.60 -5.71
CA ILE A 32 15.02 18.64 -4.60
C ILE A 32 16.23 17.71 -4.61
N ILE A 33 16.61 17.18 -5.78
CA ILE A 33 17.82 16.36 -5.97
C ILE A 33 19.08 17.15 -5.56
N LYS A 34 19.19 18.42 -5.97
CA LYS A 34 20.32 19.28 -5.58
C LYS A 34 20.35 19.58 -4.08
N ALA A 35 19.21 19.78 -3.43
CA ALA A 35 19.15 19.97 -1.99
C ALA A 35 19.56 18.68 -1.24
N GLY A 36 19.17 17.50 -1.72
CA GLY A 36 19.64 16.21 -1.21
C GLY A 36 21.15 15.98 -1.39
N GLU A 37 21.73 16.48 -2.50
CA GLU A 37 23.17 16.40 -2.76
C GLU A 37 24.01 17.28 -1.83
N GLN A 38 23.45 18.29 -1.21
CA GLN A 38 24.18 19.26 -0.36
C GLN A 38 24.15 18.91 1.13
N ALA A 39 23.33 17.95 1.54
CA ALA A 39 23.25 17.55 2.94
C ALA A 39 24.43 16.61 3.29
N PRO A 40 25.16 16.84 4.41
CA PRO A 40 26.18 15.89 4.83
C PRO A 40 25.51 14.58 5.24
N TYR A 41 26.08 13.46 4.81
CA TYR A 41 25.66 12.13 5.24
C TYR A 41 25.81 12.02 6.76
N ALA A 42 24.69 11.99 7.47
CA ALA A 42 24.66 11.67 8.89
C ALA A 42 24.36 10.18 9.02
N ASP A 43 25.27 9.43 9.64
CA ASP A 43 24.99 8.05 10.02
C ASP A 43 23.83 8.04 11.03
N PRO A 44 22.66 7.51 10.67
CA PRO A 44 21.48 7.60 11.50
C PRO A 44 21.58 6.59 12.65
N GLY A 45 21.89 7.05 13.86
CA GLY A 45 21.91 6.25 15.10
C GLY A 45 20.61 5.44 15.26
N GLN A 46 20.76 4.17 15.61
CA GLN A 46 19.73 3.14 15.69
C GLN A 46 18.46 3.59 16.43
N LYS A 47 17.32 3.54 15.75
CA LYS A 47 15.99 3.39 16.38
C LYS A 47 15.24 2.28 15.62
N ASN A 48 14.85 1.26 16.35
CA ASN A 48 14.10 0.12 15.83
C ASN A 48 12.69 0.54 15.42
N PHE A 49 12.44 0.60 14.12
CA PHE A 49 11.10 0.48 13.57
C PHE A 49 11.03 -0.86 12.85
N GLY A 50 9.93 -1.60 13.06
CA GLY A 50 9.78 -2.99 12.67
C GLY A 50 10.30 -3.30 11.27
N GLY A 51 11.32 -4.15 11.20
CA GLY A 51 11.82 -4.73 9.97
C GLY A 51 13.11 -4.13 9.39
N PHE A 52 13.38 -2.84 9.54
CA PHE A 52 14.57 -2.20 8.97
C PHE A 52 15.81 -2.36 9.89
N GLN A 53 16.63 -3.38 9.64
CA GLN A 53 17.92 -3.51 10.32
C GLN A 53 19.04 -2.88 9.48
N ARG A 54 19.74 -1.91 10.07
CA ARG A 54 20.90 -1.24 9.49
C ARG A 54 22.15 -2.12 9.48
N ARG A 55 22.97 -2.01 8.43
CA ARG A 55 24.33 -2.51 8.46
C ARG A 55 25.22 -1.60 9.32
N ASP A 56 26.02 -2.23 10.19
CA ASP A 56 27.15 -1.55 10.82
C ASP A 56 28.21 -1.23 9.77
N THR A 57 28.48 0.05 9.56
CA THR A 57 29.46 0.55 8.60
C THR A 57 30.92 0.30 9.03
N THR A 58 31.15 -0.30 10.20
CA THR A 58 32.49 -0.52 10.76
C THR A 58 33.20 -1.77 10.23
N GLY A 59 32.57 -2.54 9.33
CA GLY A 59 33.18 -3.74 8.71
C GLY A 59 33.41 -4.91 9.67
N LYS A 60 32.89 -4.85 10.89
CA LYS A 60 32.94 -5.99 11.82
C LYS A 60 31.86 -7.02 11.43
N ALA A 61 32.26 -8.31 11.44
CA ALA A 61 31.31 -9.40 11.28
C ALA A 61 30.18 -9.24 12.32
N GLN A 62 28.94 -9.09 11.84
CA GLN A 62 27.78 -9.05 12.72
C GLN A 62 27.69 -10.35 13.49
N ALA A 63 27.35 -10.27 14.79
CA ALA A 63 26.93 -11.44 15.54
C ALA A 63 25.81 -12.16 14.78
N PRO A 64 25.78 -13.51 14.77
CA PRO A 64 24.72 -14.25 14.13
C PRO A 64 23.36 -13.72 14.65
N ARG A 65 22.46 -13.37 13.74
CA ARG A 65 21.12 -12.91 14.13
C ARG A 65 20.52 -13.95 15.07
N PRO A 66 19.91 -13.54 16.20
CA PRO A 66 19.19 -14.49 17.03
C PRO A 66 18.21 -15.24 16.12
N LYS A 67 18.20 -16.58 16.25
CA LYS A 67 17.21 -17.39 15.53
C LYS A 67 15.85 -16.87 15.91
N PHE A 68 15.10 -16.48 14.91
CA PHE A 68 13.74 -16.03 15.11
C PHE A 68 12.96 -17.16 15.81
N GLN A 69 12.34 -16.85 16.92
CA GLN A 69 11.42 -17.74 17.61
C GLN A 69 10.01 -17.22 17.39
N MET A 70 9.14 -18.08 16.84
CA MET A 70 7.72 -17.80 16.76
C MET A 70 7.18 -17.40 18.13
N PRO A 71 6.42 -16.32 18.23
CA PRO A 71 5.68 -16.02 19.43
C PRO A 71 4.74 -17.18 19.79
N GLU A 72 4.49 -17.35 21.09
CA GLU A 72 3.51 -18.32 21.55
C GLU A 72 2.10 -17.98 21.07
N VAL A 73 1.39 -18.98 20.54
CA VAL A 73 -0.02 -18.84 20.17
C VAL A 73 -0.86 -18.63 21.42
N LYS A 74 -1.58 -17.53 21.47
CA LYS A 74 -2.49 -17.20 22.58
C LYS A 74 -3.71 -16.45 22.08
N THR A 75 -4.76 -16.44 22.89
CA THR A 75 -5.95 -15.65 22.64
C THR A 75 -5.82 -14.30 23.35
N VAL A 76 -6.02 -13.23 22.61
CA VAL A 76 -5.91 -11.84 23.09
C VAL A 76 -7.12 -11.05 22.63
N HIS A 77 -7.50 -10.03 23.39
CA HIS A 77 -8.52 -9.11 23.00
C HIS A 77 -8.02 -8.18 21.87
N PHE A 78 -8.87 -7.79 20.93
CA PHE A 78 -8.51 -6.95 19.80
C PHE A 78 -7.77 -5.65 20.20
N ASN A 79 -8.23 -4.99 21.27
CA ASN A 79 -7.62 -3.76 21.77
C ASN A 79 -6.20 -3.95 22.35
N ASP A 80 -5.78 -5.20 22.58
CA ASP A 80 -4.44 -5.55 23.08
C ASP A 80 -3.49 -5.96 21.96
N LEU A 81 -4.00 -6.12 20.74
CA LEU A 81 -3.16 -6.37 19.57
C LEU A 81 -2.25 -5.17 19.28
N ILE A 82 -0.99 -5.47 18.99
CA ILE A 82 0.00 -4.49 18.53
C ILE A 82 0.41 -4.93 17.13
N MET A 83 0.01 -4.14 16.14
CA MET A 83 0.29 -4.44 14.73
C MET A 83 0.14 -3.21 13.85
N SER A 84 0.75 -3.24 12.68
CA SER A 84 0.48 -2.34 11.57
C SER A 84 -0.15 -3.12 10.41
N ASP A 85 -0.81 -2.39 9.52
CA ASP A 85 -1.30 -2.86 8.24
C ASP A 85 -2.28 -4.05 8.40
N PRO A 86 -3.35 -3.88 9.21
CA PRO A 86 -4.30 -4.97 9.46
C PRO A 86 -5.13 -5.26 8.21
N PHE A 87 -5.17 -6.53 7.80
CA PHE A 87 -6.05 -7.01 6.74
C PHE A 87 -6.93 -8.15 7.25
N ILE A 88 -8.25 -8.03 7.11
CA ILE A 88 -9.21 -9.03 7.59
C ILE A 88 -9.90 -9.69 6.41
N TYR A 89 -9.74 -11.02 6.32
CA TYR A 89 -10.44 -11.86 5.37
C TYR A 89 -11.58 -12.63 6.09
N PRO A 90 -12.86 -12.30 5.83
CA PRO A 90 -14.01 -13.05 6.34
C PRO A 90 -14.22 -14.34 5.55
N HIS A 91 -14.17 -15.50 6.19
CA HIS A 91 -14.41 -16.79 5.56
C HIS A 91 -15.78 -17.33 5.94
N GLY A 92 -16.76 -17.15 5.05
CA GLY A 92 -18.16 -17.44 5.31
C GLY A 92 -18.45 -18.92 5.58
N GLU A 93 -17.71 -19.85 4.96
CA GLU A 93 -17.95 -21.30 5.12
C GLU A 93 -17.67 -21.78 6.55
N THR A 94 -16.64 -21.24 7.20
CA THR A 94 -16.26 -21.62 8.59
C THR A 94 -16.67 -20.58 9.62
N GLN A 95 -17.29 -19.46 9.21
CA GLN A 95 -17.62 -18.33 10.08
C GLN A 95 -16.38 -17.86 10.88
N THR A 96 -15.23 -17.75 10.19
CA THR A 96 -13.96 -17.37 10.79
C THR A 96 -13.42 -16.13 10.10
N TYR A 97 -13.00 -15.14 10.87
CA TYR A 97 -12.22 -14.00 10.41
C TYR A 97 -10.75 -14.32 10.52
N TYR A 98 -10.01 -14.11 9.45
CA TYR A 98 -8.56 -14.24 9.40
C TYR A 98 -7.94 -12.87 9.31
N LEU A 99 -7.09 -12.50 10.26
CA LEU A 99 -6.39 -11.23 10.32
C LEU A 99 -4.92 -11.44 10.01
N THR A 100 -4.42 -10.81 8.97
CA THR A 100 -3.00 -10.70 8.65
C THR A 100 -2.50 -9.28 8.87
N CYS A 101 -1.19 -9.09 8.93
CA CYS A 101 -0.58 -7.79 9.23
C CYS A 101 0.90 -7.80 8.83
N SER A 102 1.57 -6.66 8.96
CA SER A 102 3.04 -6.62 8.91
C SER A 102 3.66 -7.54 9.98
N GLY A 103 4.65 -8.31 9.55
CA GLY A 103 5.20 -9.44 10.29
C GLY A 103 4.84 -10.79 9.68
N GLY A 104 3.83 -10.84 8.81
CA GLY A 104 3.44 -12.02 8.05
C GLY A 104 2.67 -13.08 8.84
N TRP A 105 2.18 -12.73 10.03
CA TRP A 105 1.42 -13.62 10.90
C TRP A 105 -0.06 -13.59 10.59
N MET A 106 -0.74 -14.66 10.98
CA MET A 106 -2.19 -14.76 10.96
C MET A 106 -2.76 -14.93 12.35
N TYR A 107 -3.88 -14.25 12.60
CA TYR A 107 -4.75 -14.45 13.76
C TYR A 107 -6.13 -14.90 13.29
N LYS A 108 -6.87 -15.58 14.16
CA LYS A 108 -8.24 -16.07 13.88
C LYS A 108 -9.21 -15.59 14.95
N SER A 109 -10.42 -15.23 14.52
CA SER A 109 -11.52 -14.85 15.39
C SER A 109 -12.86 -15.34 14.82
N SER A 110 -13.84 -15.59 15.68
CA SER A 110 -15.23 -15.82 15.29
C SER A 110 -16.17 -14.65 15.60
N ASP A 111 -15.70 -13.67 16.36
CA ASP A 111 -16.50 -12.58 16.93
C ASP A 111 -15.90 -11.18 16.72
N LEU A 112 -14.72 -11.09 16.11
CA LEU A 112 -13.93 -9.85 15.93
C LEU A 112 -13.40 -9.24 17.24
N GLU A 113 -13.75 -9.80 18.40
CA GLU A 113 -13.32 -9.34 19.71
C GLU A 113 -12.11 -10.11 20.21
N MET A 114 -12.19 -11.46 20.23
CA MET A 114 -11.12 -12.33 20.71
C MET A 114 -10.38 -12.97 19.55
N TRP A 115 -9.05 -12.76 19.51
CA TRP A 115 -8.18 -13.19 18.44
C TRP A 115 -7.14 -14.19 18.93
N THR A 116 -7.04 -15.34 18.28
CA THR A 116 -6.08 -16.39 18.59
C THR A 116 -4.98 -16.43 17.53
N GLY A 117 -3.75 -16.35 17.96
CA GLY A 117 -2.54 -16.32 17.12
C GLY A 117 -1.31 -15.90 17.93
N PRO A 118 -0.17 -15.61 17.28
CA PRO A 118 0.04 -15.64 15.82
C PRO A 118 0.30 -17.06 15.27
N TYR A 119 -0.12 -17.31 14.06
CA TYR A 119 0.17 -18.53 13.31
C TYR A 119 1.12 -18.24 12.15
N ALA A 120 2.11 -19.13 11.93
CA ALA A 120 2.88 -19.12 10.68
C ALA A 120 2.09 -19.89 9.63
N ILE A 121 1.83 -19.24 8.50
CA ILE A 121 0.98 -19.78 7.44
C ILE A 121 1.70 -19.88 6.09
N ILE A 122 2.96 -19.44 5.99
CA ILE A 122 3.73 -19.41 4.75
C ILE A 122 4.87 -20.43 4.77
N ASP A 123 5.16 -21.03 3.63
CA ASP A 123 6.37 -21.82 3.39
C ASP A 123 7.13 -21.20 2.21
N ILE A 124 8.20 -20.50 2.54
CA ILE A 124 9.05 -19.73 1.60
C ILE A 124 10.45 -20.35 1.48
N LYS A 125 10.60 -21.59 1.90
CA LYS A 125 11.88 -22.28 1.91
C LYS A 125 12.49 -22.37 0.51
N GLY A 126 13.75 -21.93 0.42
CA GLY A 126 14.51 -21.92 -0.82
C GLY A 126 14.24 -20.72 -1.73
N LEU A 127 13.34 -19.82 -1.36
CA LEU A 127 13.12 -18.56 -2.05
C LEU A 127 14.02 -17.46 -1.48
N TRP A 128 14.27 -16.41 -2.26
CA TRP A 128 14.99 -15.23 -1.77
C TRP A 128 14.30 -14.57 -0.56
N LEU A 129 12.98 -14.77 -0.43
CA LEU A 129 12.14 -14.29 0.68
C LEU A 129 12.66 -14.77 2.06
N GLU A 130 13.29 -15.96 2.15
CA GLU A 130 13.86 -16.45 3.42
C GLU A 130 14.93 -15.49 3.98
N ARG A 131 15.76 -14.91 3.11
CA ARG A 131 16.81 -13.97 3.55
C ARG A 131 16.28 -12.57 3.79
N ALA A 132 15.17 -12.21 3.17
CA ALA A 132 14.50 -10.93 3.35
C ALA A 132 13.79 -10.81 4.70
N GLY A 133 13.40 -11.92 5.31
CA GLY A 133 12.80 -11.96 6.64
C GLY A 133 11.27 -11.99 6.61
N PHE A 134 10.61 -11.04 7.29
CA PHE A 134 9.15 -11.02 7.42
C PHE A 134 8.47 -10.27 6.29
N ALA A 135 7.28 -10.73 5.91
CA ALA A 135 6.41 -9.99 5.02
C ALA A 135 5.85 -8.74 5.73
N ALA A 136 5.88 -7.61 5.06
CA ALA A 136 5.10 -6.43 5.42
C ALA A 136 3.74 -6.44 4.69
N ALA A 137 2.75 -5.72 5.23
CA ALA A 137 1.44 -5.49 4.64
C ALA A 137 0.81 -6.75 4.03
N ALA A 138 0.73 -7.82 4.83
CA ALA A 138 0.31 -9.12 4.36
C ALA A 138 -1.22 -9.21 4.21
N GLU A 139 -1.69 -9.67 3.06
CA GLU A 139 -3.11 -9.80 2.70
C GLU A 139 -3.46 -11.23 2.29
N ILE A 140 -4.70 -11.66 2.52
CA ILE A 140 -5.26 -12.92 2.02
C ILE A 140 -6.43 -12.63 1.07
N HIS A 141 -6.33 -13.13 -0.15
CA HIS A 141 -7.36 -13.00 -1.18
C HIS A 141 -7.88 -14.38 -1.61
N LYS A 142 -9.17 -14.48 -1.90
CA LYS A 142 -9.75 -15.67 -2.55
C LYS A 142 -10.05 -15.33 -4.00
N ILE A 143 -9.44 -16.06 -4.94
CA ILE A 143 -9.69 -15.95 -6.37
C ILE A 143 -9.99 -17.35 -6.90
N GLY A 144 -11.18 -17.53 -7.46
CA GLY A 144 -11.67 -18.86 -7.81
C GLY A 144 -11.80 -19.76 -6.59
N ASP A 145 -11.15 -20.94 -6.65
CA ASP A 145 -11.13 -21.95 -5.59
C ASP A 145 -9.86 -21.91 -4.72
N LYS A 146 -8.96 -20.93 -4.95
CA LYS A 146 -7.66 -20.83 -4.27
C LYS A 146 -7.57 -19.58 -3.41
N TYR A 147 -6.67 -19.65 -2.44
CA TYR A 147 -6.30 -18.55 -1.57
C TYR A 147 -4.91 -18.06 -1.92
N TYR A 148 -4.75 -16.76 -1.97
CA TYR A 148 -3.49 -16.10 -2.32
C TYR A 148 -3.08 -15.20 -1.16
N TYR A 149 -1.84 -15.34 -0.76
CA TYR A 149 -1.20 -14.48 0.21
C TYR A 149 -0.32 -13.50 -0.56
N ALA A 150 -0.62 -12.22 -0.45
CA ALA A 150 0.22 -11.14 -0.96
C ALA A 150 1.00 -10.54 0.21
N GLY A 151 2.30 -10.40 0.08
CA GLY A 151 3.12 -9.77 1.11
C GLY A 151 4.34 -9.10 0.49
N THR A 152 4.84 -8.06 1.12
CA THR A 152 6.04 -7.33 0.70
C THR A 152 7.26 -7.83 1.46
N TRP A 153 8.32 -8.18 0.73
CA TRP A 153 9.62 -8.55 1.30
C TRP A 153 10.70 -7.57 0.86
N SER A 154 11.63 -7.28 1.79
CA SER A 154 12.74 -6.36 1.60
C SER A 154 14.07 -7.09 1.66
N ASP A 155 14.74 -7.30 0.53
CA ASP A 155 16.07 -7.91 0.51
C ASP A 155 17.17 -6.86 0.59
N HIS A 156 17.60 -6.56 1.80
CA HIS A 156 18.70 -5.61 2.05
C HIS A 156 20.09 -6.16 1.64
N SER A 157 20.20 -7.42 1.23
CA SER A 157 21.44 -7.96 0.67
C SER A 157 21.60 -7.64 -0.80
N GLU A 158 20.52 -7.23 -1.46
CA GLU A 158 20.46 -6.79 -2.83
C GLU A 158 20.01 -5.32 -2.88
N LEU A 159 20.86 -4.45 -3.38
CA LEU A 159 20.55 -3.04 -3.56
C LEU A 159 20.28 -2.79 -5.04
N ILE A 160 19.05 -2.43 -5.38
CA ILE A 160 18.64 -2.12 -6.75
C ILE A 160 19.11 -0.71 -7.15
N GLU A 161 19.30 0.18 -6.18
CA GLU A 161 19.84 1.52 -6.43
C GLU A 161 20.72 1.99 -5.26
N GLN A 162 21.85 2.65 -5.58
CA GLN A 162 22.71 3.33 -4.63
C GLN A 162 22.71 4.83 -4.92
N VAL A 163 22.06 5.59 -4.06
CA VAL A 163 21.90 7.04 -4.23
C VAL A 163 22.83 7.74 -3.26
N PRO A 164 23.89 8.46 -3.76
CA PRO A 164 24.78 9.21 -2.88
C PRO A 164 23.99 10.19 -2.01
N ARG A 165 24.24 10.16 -0.70
CA ARG A 165 23.60 11.03 0.31
C ARG A 165 22.09 10.87 0.45
N ARG A 166 21.55 9.77 -0.05
CA ARG A 166 20.19 9.33 0.17
C ARG A 166 20.14 7.90 0.71
N TYR A 167 18.93 7.40 0.94
CA TYR A 167 18.67 6.01 1.27
C TYR A 167 19.07 5.11 0.09
N ASN A 168 19.85 4.06 0.37
CA ASN A 168 20.11 3.02 -0.61
C ASN A 168 18.91 2.11 -0.69
N VAL A 169 18.41 1.92 -1.89
CA VAL A 169 17.15 1.22 -2.15
C VAL A 169 17.41 -0.29 -2.20
N PRO A 170 16.85 -1.07 -1.26
CA PRO A 170 16.90 -2.52 -1.31
C PRO A 170 15.94 -3.06 -2.37
N HIS A 171 16.09 -4.33 -2.73
CA HIS A 171 15.12 -5.02 -3.55
C HIS A 171 13.85 -5.29 -2.71
N ASN A 172 12.81 -4.49 -2.93
CA ASN A 172 11.49 -4.63 -2.33
C ASN A 172 10.49 -5.08 -3.37
N GLN A 173 9.79 -6.18 -3.08
CA GLN A 173 8.77 -6.73 -3.97
C GLN A 173 7.58 -7.27 -3.17
N THR A 174 6.38 -7.10 -3.69
CA THR A 174 5.24 -7.88 -3.26
C THR A 174 5.26 -9.23 -4.00
N TYR A 175 5.28 -10.31 -3.25
CA TYR A 175 5.29 -11.67 -3.78
C TYR A 175 3.99 -12.38 -3.46
N LEU A 176 3.53 -13.23 -4.39
CA LEU A 176 2.32 -14.02 -4.22
C LEU A 176 2.66 -15.47 -3.85
N LEU A 177 1.98 -15.96 -2.81
CA LEU A 177 1.98 -17.37 -2.43
C LEU A 177 0.55 -17.90 -2.52
N ARG A 178 0.36 -19.22 -2.70
CA ARG A 178 -0.95 -19.84 -2.89
C ARG A 178 -1.17 -21.00 -1.94
N ALA A 179 -2.43 -21.18 -1.52
CA ALA A 179 -2.90 -22.29 -0.71
C ALA A 179 -4.27 -22.81 -1.16
N ASP A 180 -4.64 -24.00 -0.71
CA ASP A 180 -5.98 -24.59 -0.92
C ASP A 180 -7.00 -24.18 0.12
N ASN A 181 -6.55 -23.58 1.21
CA ASN A 181 -7.40 -23.08 2.30
C ASN A 181 -6.79 -21.82 2.92
N PRO A 182 -7.59 -20.98 3.65
CA PRO A 182 -7.11 -19.71 4.18
C PRO A 182 -6.06 -19.85 5.28
N GLU A 183 -5.91 -21.01 5.89
CA GLU A 183 -4.92 -21.27 6.95
C GLU A 183 -3.55 -21.69 6.40
N GLY A 184 -3.43 -21.82 5.07
CA GLY A 184 -2.19 -22.24 4.41
C GLY A 184 -1.91 -23.77 4.53
N PRO A 185 -0.66 -24.22 4.39
CA PRO A 185 0.50 -23.38 4.13
C PRO A 185 0.45 -22.73 2.75
N TYR A 186 0.80 -21.46 2.68
CA TYR A 186 0.95 -20.74 1.43
C TYR A 186 2.34 -20.98 0.87
N THR A 187 2.41 -21.46 -0.38
CA THR A 187 3.65 -21.86 -1.05
C THR A 187 3.82 -21.11 -2.36
N SER A 188 5.03 -21.05 -2.88
CA SER A 188 5.31 -20.50 -4.20
C SER A 188 4.62 -21.29 -5.29
N PHE A 189 4.07 -20.60 -6.26
CA PHE A 189 3.43 -21.16 -7.45
C PHE A 189 3.74 -20.34 -8.71
N ALA A 190 4.52 -19.26 -8.58
CA ALA A 190 4.95 -18.45 -9.71
C ALA A 190 5.64 -19.32 -10.77
N ILE A 191 5.67 -18.82 -12.01
CA ILE A 191 6.23 -19.53 -13.18
C ILE A 191 7.66 -19.99 -12.95
N GLU A 192 8.40 -19.29 -12.09
CA GLU A 192 9.72 -19.68 -11.60
C GLU A 192 9.90 -19.26 -10.13
N PRO A 193 10.71 -19.95 -9.34
CA PRO A 193 10.99 -19.59 -7.97
C PRO A 193 11.61 -18.19 -7.86
N GLY A 194 11.02 -17.32 -7.06
CA GLY A 194 11.51 -15.95 -6.85
C GLY A 194 11.17 -14.97 -7.97
N TYR A 195 10.17 -15.30 -8.80
CA TYR A 195 9.66 -14.43 -9.87
C TYR A 195 9.24 -13.06 -9.33
N ASP A 196 9.75 -11.99 -9.93
CA ASP A 196 9.35 -10.63 -9.60
C ASP A 196 8.07 -10.25 -10.35
N TYR A 197 7.00 -9.98 -9.61
CA TYR A 197 5.72 -9.53 -10.18
C TYR A 197 5.74 -8.05 -10.59
N GLN A 198 6.64 -7.27 -10.04
CA GLN A 198 6.88 -5.88 -10.39
C GLN A 198 8.25 -5.76 -11.07
N PRO A 199 8.58 -4.63 -11.74
CA PRO A 199 9.90 -4.43 -12.32
C PRO A 199 11.00 -4.62 -11.26
N HIS A 200 12.01 -5.42 -11.59
CA HIS A 200 13.07 -5.81 -10.66
C HIS A 200 13.85 -4.61 -10.10
N ASP A 201 14.00 -3.56 -10.91
CA ASP A 201 14.72 -2.33 -10.57
C ASP A 201 13.84 -1.26 -9.89
N TRP A 202 12.59 -1.60 -9.54
CA TRP A 202 11.67 -0.74 -8.82
C TRP A 202 11.59 -1.14 -7.35
N ASP A 203 11.53 -0.12 -6.49
CA ASP A 203 11.21 -0.27 -5.06
C ASP A 203 9.69 -0.37 -4.92
N CYS A 204 9.18 -1.61 -4.83
CA CYS A 204 7.74 -1.87 -4.87
C CYS A 204 7.25 -2.50 -3.57
N ILE A 205 6.16 -1.94 -3.02
CA ILE A 205 5.56 -2.42 -1.77
C ILE A 205 4.02 -2.51 -1.86
N ASP A 206 3.41 -3.12 -0.87
CA ASP A 206 1.97 -3.08 -0.55
C ASP A 206 1.07 -3.52 -1.72
N GLY A 207 1.47 -4.59 -2.40
CA GLY A 207 0.67 -5.11 -3.51
C GLY A 207 -0.61 -5.80 -3.05
N THR A 208 -1.74 -5.37 -3.61
CA THR A 208 -3.07 -5.95 -3.41
C THR A 208 -3.63 -6.51 -4.72
N LEU A 209 -4.58 -7.45 -4.64
CA LEU A 209 -5.20 -8.05 -5.81
C LEU A 209 -6.57 -7.43 -6.09
N TYR A 210 -6.85 -7.18 -7.36
CA TYR A 210 -8.12 -6.65 -7.83
C TYR A 210 -8.59 -7.37 -9.09
N GLU A 211 -9.84 -7.79 -9.10
CA GLU A 211 -10.47 -8.44 -10.25
C GLU A 211 -11.46 -7.49 -10.94
N GLU A 212 -11.32 -7.33 -12.27
CA GLU A 212 -12.22 -6.55 -13.08
C GLU A 212 -12.40 -7.16 -14.46
N ASN A 213 -13.66 -7.38 -14.86
CA ASN A 213 -14.01 -7.89 -16.20
C ASN A 213 -13.31 -9.21 -16.57
N GLY A 214 -13.12 -10.10 -15.58
CA GLY A 214 -12.44 -11.39 -15.76
C GLY A 214 -10.92 -11.31 -15.90
N LYS A 215 -10.33 -10.15 -15.65
CA LYS A 215 -8.89 -9.93 -15.54
C LYS A 215 -8.52 -9.69 -14.09
N ILE A 216 -7.31 -10.09 -13.74
CA ILE A 216 -6.76 -9.93 -12.39
C ILE A 216 -5.57 -8.98 -12.47
N TYR A 217 -5.53 -8.04 -11.57
CA TYR A 217 -4.48 -7.04 -11.46
C TYR A 217 -3.83 -7.09 -10.10
N MET A 218 -2.53 -6.83 -10.05
CA MET A 218 -1.85 -6.42 -8.84
C MET A 218 -1.73 -4.89 -8.87
N ILE A 219 -2.24 -4.23 -7.82
CA ILE A 219 -2.07 -2.80 -7.59
C ILE A 219 -1.01 -2.69 -6.50
N PHE A 220 -0.06 -1.80 -6.66
CA PHE A 220 1.08 -1.67 -5.76
C PHE A 220 1.64 -0.26 -5.74
N VAL A 221 2.51 -0.01 -4.80
CA VAL A 221 3.23 1.26 -4.64
C VAL A 221 4.59 1.18 -5.30
N HIS A 222 4.97 2.19 -6.07
CA HIS A 222 6.36 2.49 -6.38
C HIS A 222 6.85 3.56 -5.39
N GLU A 223 7.80 3.19 -4.57
CA GLU A 223 8.16 3.88 -3.33
C GLU A 223 8.84 5.24 -3.53
N TRP A 224 8.42 6.22 -2.75
CA TRP A 224 9.02 7.55 -2.68
C TRP A 224 10.50 7.53 -2.31
N THR A 225 10.96 6.51 -1.62
CA THR A 225 12.38 6.30 -1.27
C THR A 225 13.24 6.21 -2.52
N GLN A 226 12.72 5.71 -3.62
CA GLN A 226 13.37 5.67 -4.93
C GLN A 226 12.99 6.89 -5.78
N ILE A 227 11.70 7.16 -5.98
CA ILE A 227 11.22 8.12 -7.00
C ILE A 227 10.81 9.48 -6.46
N ILE A 228 10.91 9.71 -5.13
CA ILE A 228 10.58 10.96 -4.41
C ILE A 228 9.09 11.20 -4.30
N ASP A 229 8.35 11.28 -5.38
CA ASP A 229 6.90 11.39 -5.43
C ASP A 229 6.32 10.01 -5.72
N GLY A 230 5.98 9.28 -4.66
CA GLY A 230 5.46 7.91 -4.73
C GLY A 230 4.28 7.80 -5.68
N THR A 231 4.16 6.66 -6.37
CA THR A 231 3.06 6.40 -7.29
C THR A 231 2.25 5.19 -6.85
N MET A 232 1.00 5.19 -7.25
CA MET A 232 0.15 4.01 -7.24
C MET A 232 0.12 3.45 -8.64
N ASP A 233 0.53 2.19 -8.79
CA ASP A 233 0.68 1.53 -10.07
C ASP A 233 -0.11 0.23 -10.12
N TYR A 234 -0.42 -0.28 -11.31
CA TYR A 234 -0.99 -1.61 -11.47
C TYR A 234 -0.38 -2.37 -12.64
N ILE A 235 -0.42 -3.69 -12.55
CA ILE A 235 0.01 -4.60 -13.61
C ILE A 235 -0.99 -5.75 -13.74
N GLU A 236 -1.28 -6.18 -14.98
CA GLU A 236 -2.16 -7.31 -15.27
C GLU A 236 -1.44 -8.62 -15.00
N LEU A 237 -2.06 -9.52 -14.24
CA LEU A 237 -1.58 -10.86 -13.97
C LEU A 237 -2.17 -11.87 -14.95
N ALA A 238 -1.45 -12.97 -15.16
CA ALA A 238 -2.00 -14.12 -15.84
C ALA A 238 -3.25 -14.67 -15.10
N PRO A 239 -4.17 -15.39 -15.78
CA PRO A 239 -5.40 -15.90 -15.13
C PRO A 239 -5.15 -16.81 -13.94
N ASP A 240 -4.00 -17.47 -13.87
CA ASP A 240 -3.57 -18.33 -12.75
C ASP A 240 -2.65 -17.59 -11.75
N LEU A 241 -2.43 -16.31 -11.96
CA LEU A 241 -1.57 -15.41 -11.18
C LEU A 241 -0.08 -15.81 -11.14
N SER A 242 0.36 -16.75 -11.96
CA SER A 242 1.74 -17.26 -11.89
C SER A 242 2.79 -16.33 -12.50
N TYR A 243 2.39 -15.34 -13.31
CA TYR A 243 3.25 -14.32 -13.92
C TYR A 243 2.45 -13.08 -14.32
N THR A 244 3.13 -12.04 -14.76
CA THR A 244 2.52 -10.80 -15.28
C THR A 244 2.37 -10.85 -16.80
N VAL A 245 1.23 -10.37 -17.31
CA VAL A 245 0.94 -10.33 -18.77
C VAL A 245 1.79 -9.25 -19.47
N SER A 246 2.16 -8.21 -18.75
CA SER A 246 2.97 -7.09 -19.23
C SER A 246 4.18 -6.88 -18.34
N GLU A 247 5.31 -6.50 -18.91
CA GLU A 247 6.50 -6.10 -18.16
C GLU A 247 6.42 -4.67 -17.61
N LYS A 248 5.45 -3.88 -18.07
CA LYS A 248 5.32 -2.47 -17.73
C LYS A 248 4.05 -2.22 -16.95
N PRO A 249 4.18 -1.77 -15.69
CA PRO A 249 3.05 -1.26 -14.92
C PRO A 249 2.46 0.01 -15.56
N ILE A 250 1.23 0.30 -15.15
CA ILE A 250 0.52 1.53 -15.52
C ILE A 250 0.33 2.35 -14.26
N THR A 251 0.82 3.58 -14.28
CA THR A 251 0.65 4.52 -13.17
C THR A 251 -0.79 5.05 -13.12
N MET A 252 -1.42 4.95 -11.97
CA MET A 252 -2.77 5.43 -11.70
C MET A 252 -2.77 6.89 -11.28
N PHE A 253 -1.91 7.24 -10.31
CA PHE A 253 -1.72 8.60 -9.80
C PHE A 253 -0.42 8.73 -8.98
N ARG A 254 -0.06 9.95 -8.64
CA ARG A 254 1.06 10.30 -7.75
C ARG A 254 0.55 10.83 -6.43
N ALA A 255 1.35 10.71 -5.38
CA ALA A 255 1.01 11.21 -4.06
C ALA A 255 0.68 12.71 -4.07
N THR A 256 1.43 13.52 -4.83
CA THR A 256 1.23 14.98 -4.91
C THR A 256 -0.05 15.41 -5.61
N GLU A 257 -0.77 14.50 -6.27
CA GLU A 257 -2.08 14.80 -6.88
C GLU A 257 -3.19 14.93 -5.82
N ALA A 258 -2.95 14.44 -4.59
CA ALA A 258 -3.93 14.55 -3.51
C ALA A 258 -3.70 15.84 -2.68
N PRO A 259 -4.72 16.72 -2.56
CA PRO A 259 -4.58 18.03 -1.88
C PRO A 259 -4.23 17.93 -0.39
N TRP A 260 -4.58 16.82 0.25
CA TRP A 260 -4.35 16.58 1.68
C TRP A 260 -2.94 16.08 2.00
N VAL A 261 -2.20 15.59 0.99
CA VAL A 261 -0.86 15.02 1.17
C VAL A 261 0.17 16.12 1.44
N THR A 262 1.10 15.82 2.34
CA THR A 262 2.21 16.70 2.68
C THR A 262 3.54 15.97 2.52
N GLU A 263 4.61 16.74 2.36
CA GLU A 263 5.95 16.21 2.29
C GLU A 263 6.37 15.53 3.61
N MET A 264 7.00 14.38 3.51
CA MET A 264 7.44 13.57 4.67
C MET A 264 8.76 14.07 5.31
N ASN A 265 9.33 15.18 4.88
CA ASN A 265 10.71 15.59 5.22
C ASN A 265 11.08 15.43 6.71
N ALA A 266 10.30 16.03 7.63
CA ALA A 266 10.60 15.93 9.06
C ALA A 266 10.44 14.50 9.62
N SER A 267 9.41 13.78 9.17
CA SER A 267 9.18 12.40 9.57
C SER A 267 10.20 11.46 8.94
N GLY A 268 10.61 11.71 7.70
CA GLY A 268 11.68 11.01 7.02
C GLY A 268 13.00 11.17 7.76
N GLU A 269 13.36 12.38 8.20
CA GLU A 269 14.56 12.62 9.00
C GLU A 269 14.52 11.84 10.33
N ALA A 270 13.37 11.81 10.99
CA ALA A 270 13.22 11.05 12.23
C ALA A 270 13.32 9.52 12.00
N THR A 271 12.82 9.03 10.87
CA THR A 271 12.82 7.60 10.53
C THR A 271 14.16 7.12 10.00
N PHE A 272 14.76 7.84 9.05
CA PHE A 272 15.97 7.43 8.34
C PHE A 272 17.23 8.12 8.86
N GLY A 273 17.11 9.16 9.70
CA GLY A 273 18.22 10.01 10.13
C GLY A 273 18.81 10.86 9.01
N LEU A 274 18.08 10.99 7.90
CA LEU A 274 18.45 11.74 6.71
C LEU A 274 17.33 12.70 6.36
N LYS A 275 17.67 13.88 5.84
CA LYS A 275 16.70 14.75 5.18
C LYS A 275 16.37 14.13 3.82
N MET A 276 15.25 13.44 3.78
CA MET A 276 14.73 12.80 2.58
C MET A 276 13.37 13.42 2.26
N PRO A 277 13.34 14.44 1.39
CA PRO A 277 12.06 14.93 0.90
C PRO A 277 11.37 13.84 0.10
N GLY A 278 10.08 13.70 0.30
CA GLY A 278 9.30 12.72 -0.43
C GLY A 278 7.82 12.76 -0.08
N TRP A 279 7.03 12.22 -0.96
CA TRP A 279 5.58 12.10 -0.83
C TRP A 279 5.22 10.61 -0.92
N VAL A 280 4.65 10.11 0.15
CA VAL A 280 4.39 8.68 0.35
C VAL A 280 3.11 8.26 -0.38
N THR A 281 3.12 7.05 -0.93
CA THR A 281 1.93 6.27 -1.26
C THR A 281 2.06 4.93 -0.53
N ASP A 282 0.98 4.47 0.13
CA ASP A 282 0.95 3.20 0.87
C ASP A 282 -0.42 2.54 0.76
N GLY A 283 -0.48 1.24 1.00
CA GLY A 283 -1.64 0.44 1.34
C GLY A 283 -2.88 0.61 0.47
N PRO A 284 -2.81 0.32 -0.84
CA PRO A 284 -3.98 0.39 -1.71
C PRO A 284 -5.00 -0.70 -1.38
N GLN A 285 -6.28 -0.34 -1.36
CA GLN A 285 -7.38 -1.31 -1.40
C GLN A 285 -8.51 -0.79 -2.27
N MET A 286 -8.89 -1.58 -3.26
CA MET A 286 -10.03 -1.28 -4.13
C MET A 286 -11.35 -1.61 -3.45
N PHE A 287 -12.36 -0.75 -3.65
CA PHE A 287 -13.71 -0.99 -3.19
C PHE A 287 -14.75 -0.46 -4.18
N ARG A 288 -15.99 -0.93 -4.05
CA ARG A 288 -17.14 -0.32 -4.71
C ARG A 288 -18.18 0.04 -3.67
N THR A 289 -18.74 1.24 -3.80
CA THR A 289 -19.91 1.65 -3.02
C THR A 289 -21.15 0.88 -3.47
N GLN A 290 -22.25 0.98 -2.71
CA GLN A 290 -23.52 0.35 -3.08
C GLN A 290 -24.11 0.90 -4.38
N THR A 291 -23.76 2.12 -4.79
CA THR A 291 -24.13 2.70 -6.08
C THR A 291 -23.25 2.20 -7.24
N GLY A 292 -22.21 1.41 -6.94
CA GLY A 292 -21.26 0.89 -7.93
C GLY A 292 -20.07 1.80 -8.23
N LYS A 293 -19.93 2.95 -7.54
CA LYS A 293 -18.78 3.86 -7.72
C LYS A 293 -17.51 3.14 -7.27
N LEU A 294 -16.51 3.07 -8.16
CA LEU A 294 -15.21 2.48 -7.87
C LEU A 294 -14.35 3.48 -7.12
N GLY A 295 -13.81 3.06 -5.98
CA GLY A 295 -12.86 3.82 -5.19
C GLY A 295 -11.64 2.99 -4.80
N MET A 296 -10.60 3.68 -4.35
CA MET A 296 -9.39 3.12 -3.76
C MET A 296 -9.12 3.81 -2.43
N LEU A 297 -9.01 3.03 -1.35
CA LEU A 297 -8.33 3.46 -0.13
C LEU A 297 -6.83 3.43 -0.38
N TRP A 298 -6.13 4.44 0.13
CA TRP A 298 -4.66 4.50 0.10
C TRP A 298 -4.16 5.44 1.18
N SER A 299 -2.89 5.37 1.54
CA SER A 299 -2.35 6.15 2.66
C SER A 299 -1.16 6.99 2.27
N SER A 300 -0.96 8.08 3.01
CA SER A 300 0.17 8.99 2.86
C SER A 300 0.38 9.81 4.15
N TRP A 301 1.37 10.69 4.14
CA TRP A 301 1.52 11.72 5.17
C TRP A 301 0.62 12.91 4.87
N GLY A 302 -0.22 13.26 5.83
CA GLY A 302 -1.01 14.46 5.85
C GLY A 302 -0.49 15.46 6.90
N LYS A 303 -1.23 16.54 7.12
CA LYS A 303 -0.87 17.58 8.11
C LYS A 303 -0.73 17.04 9.53
N GLU A 304 -1.49 16.03 9.89
CA GLU A 304 -1.51 15.38 11.20
C GLU A 304 -0.82 14.00 11.17
N ARG A 305 0.31 13.91 10.50
CA ARG A 305 1.09 12.67 10.28
C ARG A 305 0.43 11.71 9.29
N TYR A 306 0.54 10.40 9.54
CA TYR A 306 0.01 9.36 8.65
C TYR A 306 -1.51 9.43 8.55
N ALA A 307 -2.04 9.30 7.35
CA ALA A 307 -3.44 9.50 7.06
C ALA A 307 -3.93 8.54 5.96
N GLN A 308 -5.20 8.20 6.01
CA GLN A 308 -5.91 7.45 4.99
C GLN A 308 -6.62 8.40 4.03
N GLY A 309 -6.46 8.22 2.75
CA GLY A 309 -7.17 8.93 1.71
C GLY A 309 -8.04 8.04 0.85
N ILE A 310 -8.80 8.67 -0.03
CA ILE A 310 -9.61 7.99 -1.04
C ILE A 310 -9.40 8.67 -2.40
N ALA A 311 -9.24 7.84 -3.43
CA ALA A 311 -9.36 8.24 -4.82
C ALA A 311 -10.56 7.52 -5.46
N TYR A 312 -11.29 8.20 -6.37
CA TYR A 312 -12.41 7.62 -7.10
C TYR A 312 -12.13 7.58 -8.60
N SER A 313 -12.44 6.45 -9.23
CA SER A 313 -12.35 6.32 -10.69
C SER A 313 -13.53 7.05 -11.36
N GLU A 314 -13.25 7.92 -12.33
CA GLU A 314 -14.29 8.57 -13.13
C GLU A 314 -14.94 7.61 -14.12
N SER A 315 -14.16 6.71 -14.74
CA SER A 315 -14.69 5.71 -15.66
C SER A 315 -15.41 4.55 -14.97
N GLY A 316 -15.21 4.38 -13.65
CA GLY A 316 -15.65 3.21 -12.91
C GLY A 316 -14.81 1.96 -13.15
N THR A 317 -13.64 2.09 -13.81
CA THR A 317 -12.68 1.01 -14.07
C THR A 317 -11.31 1.32 -13.46
N ILE A 318 -10.44 0.30 -13.36
CA ILE A 318 -9.07 0.46 -12.87
C ILE A 318 -8.26 1.49 -13.69
N ALA A 319 -8.58 1.67 -14.99
CA ALA A 319 -7.89 2.60 -15.85
C ALA A 319 -8.09 4.07 -15.49
N GLY A 320 -9.07 4.40 -14.63
CA GLY A 320 -9.33 5.79 -14.23
C GLY A 320 -9.98 6.64 -15.32
N PRO A 321 -9.75 7.97 -15.39
CA PRO A 321 -8.84 8.71 -14.51
C PRO A 321 -9.26 8.68 -13.04
N TRP A 322 -8.29 8.83 -12.15
CA TRP A 322 -8.49 8.82 -10.72
C TRP A 322 -8.54 10.23 -10.15
N VAL A 323 -9.56 10.52 -9.36
CA VAL A 323 -9.78 11.82 -8.72
C VAL A 323 -9.64 11.66 -7.22
N GLN A 324 -8.76 12.44 -6.63
CA GLN A 324 -8.49 12.46 -5.20
C GLN A 324 -9.57 13.24 -4.45
N GLU A 325 -9.92 12.78 -3.25
CA GLU A 325 -10.72 13.60 -2.33
C GLU A 325 -9.90 14.81 -1.84
N GLU A 326 -10.59 15.92 -1.57
CA GLU A 326 -9.97 17.18 -1.10
C GLU A 326 -9.34 17.03 0.29
N GLU A 327 -9.95 16.21 1.15
CA GLU A 327 -9.52 15.99 2.54
C GLU A 327 -9.19 14.50 2.73
N ALA A 328 -8.32 14.21 3.69
CA ALA A 328 -8.07 12.84 4.11
C ALA A 328 -9.35 12.21 4.69
N PHE A 329 -9.63 10.96 4.34
CA PHE A 329 -10.74 10.18 4.88
C PHE A 329 -10.60 9.95 6.38
N MET A 330 -9.37 9.69 6.83
CA MET A 330 -8.99 9.62 8.23
C MET A 330 -7.59 10.21 8.41
N ALA A 331 -7.43 11.05 9.41
CA ALA A 331 -6.17 11.66 9.80
C ALA A 331 -5.69 11.13 11.17
N ASN A 332 -4.89 11.92 11.88
CA ASN A 332 -4.49 11.65 13.25
C ASN A 332 -3.62 10.38 13.41
N ASN A 333 -2.59 10.27 12.57
CA ASN A 333 -1.63 9.16 12.61
C ASN A 333 -2.28 7.78 12.47
N SER A 334 -3.29 7.69 11.59
CA SER A 334 -4.03 6.49 11.24
C SER A 334 -4.00 6.24 9.74
N GLY A 335 -3.75 5.03 9.32
CA GLY A 335 -3.70 4.70 7.90
C GLY A 335 -3.51 3.22 7.64
N HIS A 336 -3.25 2.89 6.39
CA HIS A 336 -3.12 1.53 5.87
C HIS A 336 -4.28 0.66 6.34
N GLY A 337 -5.48 1.20 6.18
CA GLY A 337 -6.72 0.54 6.58
C GLY A 337 -7.41 -0.10 5.39
N MET A 338 -8.30 -1.03 5.70
CA MET A 338 -9.08 -1.77 4.70
C MET A 338 -10.53 -1.93 5.11
N LEU A 339 -11.38 -2.17 4.12
CA LEU A 339 -12.81 -2.46 4.27
C LEU A 339 -13.06 -3.96 4.23
N PHE A 340 -13.89 -4.45 5.15
CA PHE A 340 -14.41 -5.80 5.05
C PHE A 340 -15.88 -5.83 5.47
N LYS A 341 -16.62 -6.87 5.06
CA LYS A 341 -18.01 -7.11 5.51
C LYS A 341 -18.03 -8.20 6.57
N THR A 342 -18.75 -7.95 7.66
CA THR A 342 -19.04 -9.00 8.66
C THR A 342 -19.95 -10.09 8.06
N PHE A 343 -20.11 -11.19 8.77
CA PHE A 343 -21.04 -12.26 8.33
C PHE A 343 -22.48 -11.81 8.28
N GLU A 344 -22.85 -10.78 9.05
CA GLU A 344 -24.15 -10.11 9.04
C GLU A 344 -24.29 -9.07 7.91
N GLY A 345 -23.21 -8.89 7.10
CA GLY A 345 -23.20 -7.97 5.97
C GLY A 345 -22.90 -6.51 6.32
N LYS A 346 -22.51 -6.22 7.56
CA LYS A 346 -22.11 -4.89 7.99
C LYS A 346 -20.74 -4.55 7.43
N LEU A 347 -20.59 -3.38 6.77
CA LEU A 347 -19.29 -2.88 6.31
C LEU A 347 -18.52 -2.24 7.46
N ILE A 348 -17.28 -2.65 7.65
CA ILE A 348 -16.37 -2.13 8.67
C ILE A 348 -15.06 -1.69 8.00
N PHE A 349 -14.53 -0.59 8.46
CA PHE A 349 -13.19 -0.13 8.17
C PHE A 349 -12.27 -0.49 9.34
N VAL A 350 -11.23 -1.28 9.08
CA VAL A 350 -10.16 -1.56 10.03
C VAL A 350 -8.92 -0.78 9.61
N VAL A 351 -8.25 -0.16 10.57
CA VAL A 351 -7.10 0.71 10.31
C VAL A 351 -6.13 0.62 11.49
N HIS A 352 -4.83 0.76 11.27
CA HIS A 352 -3.93 0.97 12.40
C HIS A 352 -3.86 2.44 12.79
N HIS A 353 -3.75 2.67 14.09
CA HIS A 353 -3.55 3.98 14.70
C HIS A 353 -2.33 3.93 15.62
N ALA A 354 -1.51 4.96 15.58
CA ALA A 354 -0.42 5.13 16.54
C ALA A 354 -0.62 6.40 17.37
N SER A 355 -0.73 6.24 18.68
CA SER A 355 -0.62 7.37 19.60
C SER A 355 0.78 7.98 19.49
N GLU A 356 0.97 9.22 20.00
CA GLU A 356 2.19 10.01 19.76
C GLU A 356 3.50 9.30 20.07
N ASN A 357 3.53 8.45 21.11
CA ASN A 357 4.70 7.66 21.52
C ASN A 357 4.36 6.19 21.76
N GLY A 358 3.19 5.75 21.30
CA GLY A 358 2.70 4.39 21.51
C GLY A 358 2.91 3.47 20.32
N PRO A 359 2.71 2.16 20.51
CA PRO A 359 2.70 1.21 19.42
C PRO A 359 1.50 1.45 18.49
N ARG A 360 1.59 0.95 17.27
CA ARG A 360 0.45 0.87 16.37
C ARG A 360 -0.53 -0.19 16.86
N LYS A 361 -1.81 0.18 16.92
CA LYS A 361 -2.90 -0.71 17.31
C LYS A 361 -4.01 -0.65 16.25
N PRO A 362 -4.68 -1.78 15.97
CA PRO A 362 -5.80 -1.78 15.06
C PRO A 362 -7.03 -1.16 15.72
N GLN A 363 -7.88 -0.53 14.91
CA GLN A 363 -9.15 0.06 15.31
C GLN A 363 -10.24 -0.30 14.29
N TYR A 364 -11.47 -0.50 14.76
CA TYR A 364 -12.64 -0.64 13.89
C TYR A 364 -13.46 0.64 13.84
N TRP A 365 -13.97 0.94 12.65
CA TRP A 365 -14.82 2.09 12.41
C TRP A 365 -16.05 1.71 11.59
N ASN A 366 -17.19 2.28 11.94
CA ASN A 366 -18.37 2.22 11.09
C ASN A 366 -18.11 3.04 9.83
N VAL A 367 -18.63 2.57 8.71
CA VAL A 367 -18.59 3.31 7.44
C VAL A 367 -19.92 3.16 6.73
N ASP A 368 -20.29 4.18 5.97
CA ASP A 368 -21.47 4.17 5.11
C ASP A 368 -21.01 4.26 3.65
N ASP A 369 -21.41 3.27 2.86
CA ASP A 369 -21.13 3.15 1.42
C ASP A 369 -22.43 3.26 0.58
N SER A 370 -23.53 3.74 1.16
CA SER A 370 -24.85 3.80 0.49
C SER A 370 -24.90 4.83 -0.64
N GLY A 371 -24.03 5.83 -0.63
CA GLY A 371 -23.87 6.85 -1.67
C GLY A 371 -22.70 6.58 -2.61
N ASP A 372 -22.36 7.57 -3.45
CA ASP A 372 -21.19 7.52 -4.35
C ASP A 372 -19.86 7.69 -3.61
N LYS A 373 -19.90 8.14 -2.36
CA LYS A 373 -18.73 8.33 -1.51
C LYS A 373 -18.83 7.51 -0.26
N LEU A 374 -17.71 7.00 0.18
CA LEU A 374 -17.56 6.37 1.48
C LEU A 374 -17.56 7.44 2.56
N VAL A 375 -18.35 7.24 3.60
CA VAL A 375 -18.45 8.18 4.74
C VAL A 375 -17.98 7.50 6.01
N LEU A 376 -16.99 8.10 6.68
CA LEU A 376 -16.49 7.61 7.97
C LEU A 376 -17.51 7.87 9.06
N GLY A 377 -17.86 6.83 9.80
CA GLY A 377 -18.77 6.88 10.95
C GLY A 377 -18.02 6.97 12.29
N THR A 378 -18.59 6.38 13.31
CA THR A 378 -18.03 6.34 14.66
C THR A 378 -17.09 5.15 14.84
N GLN A 379 -16.09 5.30 15.71
CA GLN A 379 -15.26 4.18 16.14
C GLN A 379 -16.12 3.12 16.84
N ILE A 380 -15.84 1.86 16.56
CA ILE A 380 -16.48 0.73 17.22
C ILE A 380 -15.61 0.36 18.43
N ASN A 381 -16.16 0.52 19.61
CA ASN A 381 -15.52 0.08 20.85
C ASN A 381 -16.01 -1.34 21.17
N ILE A 382 -15.08 -2.26 21.28
CA ILE A 382 -15.31 -3.66 21.66
C ILE A 382 -14.55 -3.99 22.95
#